data_101cce856ff460e57727271cbb228797
#
_entry.id   101cce856ff460e57727271cbb228797
#
_cell.length_a   1.000
_cell.length_b   1.000
_cell.length_c   1.000
_cell.angle_alpha   90.00
_cell.angle_beta   90.00
_cell.angle_gamma   90.00
#
_symmetry.space_group_name_H-M   'P 1'
#
loop_
_entity.id
_entity.type
_entity.pdbx_description
1 polymer ?
#
loop_
_entity_poly.entity_id
_entity_poly.type
_entity_poly.pdbx_seq_one_letter_code
_entity_poly.pdbx_strand_id
1 'polypeptide(L)'
;VGSEMCIRDSAEKFAKLANGLVEQFSAVEIMPASGSQPALMGNGQYTLGENIADQGGLRIGYTAFLNSQRKKGVDVDSQEALIDGFTPAQAFYLNFANLWAQNIRPEEMRRLTVGDVHSLGENRVNVSLRNIAPFFKAFGIKQGDKMWRPAEEQVIIW
;
A
#
# COMPACT_ATOMS: atom_id res chain seq x y z
N VAL A 1 4.64 -7.99 36.30
CA VAL A 1 3.21 -7.67 36.03
C VAL A 1 3.08 -6.55 35.03
N GLY A 2 3.83 -5.45 35.11
CA GLY A 2 3.73 -4.32 34.17
C GLY A 2 4.18 -4.63 32.74
N SER A 3 5.26 -5.40 32.56
CA SER A 3 5.81 -5.74 31.23
C SER A 3 4.91 -6.68 30.42
N GLU A 4 4.31 -7.67 31.05
CA GLU A 4 3.39 -8.61 30.37
C GLU A 4 2.10 -7.91 29.91
N MET A 5 1.58 -6.96 30.69
CA MET A 5 0.41 -6.18 30.32
C MET A 5 0.71 -5.27 29.14
N CYS A 6 1.85 -4.58 29.10
CA CYS A 6 2.28 -3.76 27.98
C CYS A 6 2.50 -4.58 26.71
N ILE A 7 3.05 -5.78 26.79
CA ILE A 7 3.27 -6.67 25.65
C ILE A 7 1.91 -7.13 25.08
N ARG A 8 0.98 -7.52 25.94
CA ARG A 8 -0.36 -7.94 25.53
C ARG A 8 -1.13 -6.81 24.84
N ASP A 9 -1.15 -5.62 25.44
CA ASP A 9 -1.84 -4.46 24.87
C ASP A 9 -1.24 -4.06 23.51
N SER A 10 0.08 -4.17 23.35
CA SER A 10 0.76 -3.92 22.09
C SER A 10 0.42 -4.99 21.04
N ALA A 11 0.37 -6.26 21.44
CA ALA A 11 -0.01 -7.36 20.56
C ALA A 11 -1.47 -7.25 20.07
N GLU A 12 -2.39 -6.88 20.97
CA GLU A 12 -3.80 -6.65 20.61
C GLU A 12 -3.97 -5.47 19.62
N LYS A 13 -3.26 -4.36 19.86
CA LYS A 13 -3.26 -3.22 18.94
C LYS A 13 -2.69 -3.60 17.57
N PHE A 14 -1.57 -4.32 17.55
CA PHE A 14 -0.97 -4.81 16.33
C PHE A 14 -1.93 -5.74 15.58
N ALA A 15 -2.53 -6.71 16.26
CA ALA A 15 -3.48 -7.64 15.68
C ALA A 15 -4.68 -6.92 15.04
N LYS A 16 -5.21 -5.89 15.68
CA LYS A 16 -6.32 -5.08 15.15
C LYS A 16 -5.90 -4.36 13.85
N LEU A 17 -4.72 -3.73 13.83
CA LEU A 17 -4.21 -3.05 12.64
C LEU A 17 -3.90 -4.04 11.51
N ALA A 18 -3.27 -5.18 11.86
CA ALA A 18 -2.99 -6.25 10.91
C ALA A 18 -4.27 -6.80 10.26
N ASN A 19 -5.33 -6.99 11.05
CA ASN A 19 -6.63 -7.43 10.53
C ASN A 19 -7.22 -6.41 9.53
N GLY A 20 -7.05 -5.12 9.76
CA GLY A 20 -7.46 -4.09 8.80
C GLY A 20 -6.77 -4.26 7.44
N LEU A 21 -5.49 -4.63 7.40
CA LEU A 21 -4.82 -4.98 6.13
C LEU A 21 -5.35 -6.27 5.54
N VAL A 22 -5.59 -7.30 6.36
CA VAL A 22 -6.21 -8.55 5.87
C VAL A 22 -7.52 -8.26 5.14
N GLU A 23 -8.39 -7.47 5.74
CA GLU A 23 -9.68 -7.08 5.14
C GLU A 23 -9.49 -6.30 3.83
N GLN A 24 -8.60 -5.31 3.83
CA GLN A 24 -8.34 -4.49 2.65
C GLN A 24 -7.84 -5.29 1.45
N PHE A 25 -6.89 -6.20 1.66
CA PHE A 25 -6.33 -7.02 0.60
C PHE A 25 -7.25 -8.17 0.19
N SER A 26 -8.07 -8.70 1.11
CA SER A 26 -9.08 -9.72 0.80
C SER A 26 -10.28 -9.18 0.02
N ALA A 27 -10.56 -7.89 0.14
CA ALA A 27 -11.66 -7.24 -0.58
C ALA A 27 -11.36 -6.95 -2.06
N VAL A 28 -10.11 -7.18 -2.52
CA VAL A 28 -9.72 -6.94 -3.91
C VAL A 28 -10.17 -8.07 -4.80
N GLU A 29 -10.97 -7.76 -5.81
CA GLU A 29 -11.27 -8.70 -6.90
C GLU A 29 -10.07 -8.76 -7.85
N ILE A 30 -9.43 -9.91 -7.92
CA ILE A 30 -8.29 -10.19 -8.81
C ILE A 30 -8.77 -10.53 -10.22
N MET A 31 -9.79 -11.36 -10.29
CA MET A 31 -10.42 -11.78 -11.54
C MET A 31 -11.92 -11.90 -11.35
N PRO A 32 -12.73 -11.38 -12.27
CA PRO A 32 -14.17 -11.50 -12.20
C PRO A 32 -14.63 -12.96 -12.37
N ALA A 33 -15.82 -13.24 -11.90
CA ALA A 33 -16.48 -14.53 -12.18
C ALA A 33 -16.63 -14.74 -13.70
N SER A 34 -16.38 -15.96 -14.16
CA SER A 34 -16.51 -16.32 -15.58
C SER A 34 -17.04 -17.75 -15.75
N GLY A 35 -18.18 -17.88 -16.41
CA GLY A 35 -18.88 -19.16 -16.56
C GLY A 35 -19.22 -19.76 -15.18
N SER A 36 -18.77 -20.98 -14.92
CA SER A 36 -18.95 -21.66 -13.61
C SER A 36 -17.88 -21.30 -12.57
N GLN A 37 -16.89 -20.49 -12.92
CA GLN A 37 -15.82 -20.10 -12.01
C GLN A 37 -16.24 -18.86 -11.22
N PRO A 38 -16.16 -18.88 -9.87
CA PRO A 38 -16.41 -17.70 -9.05
C PRO A 38 -15.30 -16.65 -9.25
N ALA A 39 -15.58 -15.42 -8.84
CA ALA A 39 -14.58 -14.38 -8.77
C ALA A 39 -13.39 -14.83 -7.90
N LEU A 40 -12.19 -14.52 -8.34
CA LEU A 40 -10.97 -14.74 -7.57
C LEU A 40 -10.69 -13.47 -6.75
N MET A 41 -10.72 -13.61 -5.44
CA MET A 41 -10.41 -12.54 -4.51
C MET A 41 -8.97 -12.61 -4.05
N GLY A 42 -8.43 -11.50 -3.58
CA GLY A 42 -7.14 -11.47 -2.89
C GLY A 42 -7.15 -12.31 -1.61
N ASN A 43 -5.98 -12.75 -1.17
CA ASN A 43 -5.81 -13.51 0.07
C ASN A 43 -5.01 -12.69 1.08
N GLY A 44 -5.67 -11.72 1.71
CA GLY A 44 -5.04 -10.78 2.64
C GLY A 44 -4.42 -11.48 3.86
N GLN A 45 -4.98 -12.58 4.32
CA GLN A 45 -4.42 -13.34 5.44
C GLN A 45 -3.09 -14.02 5.04
N TYR A 46 -3.04 -14.61 3.87
CA TYR A 46 -1.85 -15.33 3.40
C TYR A 46 -0.70 -14.37 3.03
N THR A 47 -1.05 -13.18 2.53
CA THR A 47 -0.09 -12.18 2.07
C THR A 47 0.23 -11.11 3.13
N LEU A 48 -0.29 -11.24 4.36
CA LEU A 48 -0.24 -10.20 5.39
C LEU A 48 1.18 -9.73 5.71
N GLY A 49 2.13 -10.66 5.89
CA GLY A 49 3.51 -10.32 6.25
C GLY A 49 4.17 -9.38 5.24
N GLU A 50 4.02 -9.70 3.96
CA GLU A 50 4.55 -8.92 2.85
C GLU A 50 3.83 -7.58 2.69
N ASN A 51 2.50 -7.55 2.89
CA ASN A 51 1.73 -6.31 2.83
C ASN A 51 2.11 -5.33 3.97
N ILE A 52 2.41 -5.84 5.16
CA ILE A 52 2.93 -5.04 6.28
C ILE A 52 4.32 -4.49 5.93
N ALA A 53 5.20 -5.33 5.37
CA ALA A 53 6.55 -4.94 4.99
C ALA A 53 6.55 -3.86 3.89
N ASP A 54 5.71 -4.02 2.86
CA ASP A 54 5.56 -3.01 1.80
C ASP A 54 5.11 -1.67 2.35
N GLN A 55 4.09 -1.66 3.20
CA GLN A 55 3.53 -0.44 3.75
C GLN A 55 4.52 0.26 4.70
N GLY A 56 5.23 -0.51 5.53
CA GLY A 56 6.29 0.00 6.40
C GLY A 56 7.45 0.56 5.59
N GLY A 57 7.93 -0.21 4.60
CA GLY A 57 9.01 0.19 3.70
C GLY A 57 8.68 1.47 2.93
N LEU A 58 7.47 1.60 2.41
CA LEU A 58 7.01 2.79 1.71
C LEU A 58 7.01 4.04 2.60
N ARG A 59 6.56 3.93 3.85
CA ARG A 59 6.54 5.05 4.81
C ARG A 59 7.95 5.46 5.23
N ILE A 60 8.79 4.50 5.56
CA ILE A 60 10.19 4.75 5.94
C ILE A 60 10.95 5.34 4.76
N GLY A 61 10.78 4.78 3.56
CA GLY A 61 11.39 5.26 2.32
C GLY A 61 10.98 6.69 1.99
N TYR A 62 9.69 7.02 2.10
CA TYR A 62 9.22 8.38 1.88
C TYR A 62 9.77 9.36 2.93
N THR A 63 9.83 8.96 4.20
CA THR A 63 10.44 9.79 5.26
C THR A 63 11.92 10.06 4.99
N ALA A 64 12.68 9.04 4.58
CA ALA A 64 14.08 9.18 4.19
C ALA A 64 14.25 10.11 2.99
N PHE A 65 13.37 9.96 1.98
CA PHE A 65 13.32 10.84 0.81
C PHE A 65 13.06 12.29 1.20
N LEU A 66 12.04 12.57 2.03
CA LEU A 66 11.76 13.91 2.54
C LEU A 66 12.97 14.54 3.25
N ASN A 67 13.64 13.77 4.11
CA ASN A 67 14.83 14.24 4.82
C ASN A 67 16.00 14.58 3.86
N SER A 68 16.15 13.77 2.82
CA SER A 68 17.14 14.03 1.77
C SER A 68 16.83 15.32 0.99
N GLN A 69 15.57 15.50 0.56
CA GLN A 69 15.18 16.70 -0.18
C GLN A 69 15.27 17.97 0.67
N ARG A 70 14.88 17.89 1.95
CA ARG A 70 15.02 19.01 2.89
C ARG A 70 16.48 19.45 3.04
N LYS A 71 17.43 18.52 3.11
CA LYS A 71 18.87 18.84 3.17
C LYS A 71 19.36 19.55 1.91
N LYS A 72 18.70 19.35 0.77
CA LYS A 72 19.01 19.99 -0.51
C LYS A 72 18.25 21.32 -0.71
N GLY A 73 17.39 21.71 0.25
CA GLY A 73 16.54 22.88 0.13
C GLY A 73 15.38 22.71 -0.87
N VAL A 74 15.03 21.48 -1.24
CA VAL A 74 13.97 21.20 -2.21
C VAL A 74 12.65 20.95 -1.50
N ASP A 75 11.60 21.70 -1.88
CA ASP A 75 10.22 21.39 -1.52
C ASP A 75 9.69 20.29 -2.46
N VAL A 76 9.28 19.18 -1.87
CA VAL A 76 8.84 17.99 -2.64
C VAL A 76 7.52 18.19 -3.39
N ASP A 77 6.73 19.17 -3.00
CA ASP A 77 5.44 19.50 -3.64
C ASP A 77 5.57 20.66 -4.64
N SER A 78 6.77 21.23 -4.79
CA SER A 78 7.01 22.40 -5.63
C SER A 78 6.90 22.10 -7.13
N GLN A 79 6.23 23.00 -7.84
CA GLN A 79 6.17 23.02 -9.30
C GLN A 79 7.48 23.55 -9.95
N GLU A 80 8.39 24.10 -9.15
CA GLU A 80 9.70 24.59 -9.63
C GLU A 80 10.76 23.48 -9.69
N ALA A 81 10.51 22.34 -9.03
CA ALA A 81 11.44 21.22 -8.92
C ALA A 81 10.96 19.97 -9.67
N LEU A 82 10.30 20.13 -10.80
CA LEU A 82 9.72 19.02 -11.56
C LEU A 82 10.80 18.06 -12.08
N ILE A 83 10.47 16.76 -11.98
CA ILE A 83 11.22 15.65 -12.57
C ILE A 83 10.30 15.02 -13.61
N ASP A 84 10.65 15.12 -14.88
CA ASP A 84 9.84 14.63 -16.00
C ASP A 84 8.37 15.10 -15.97
N GLY A 85 8.15 16.35 -15.50
CA GLY A 85 6.80 16.93 -15.41
C GLY A 85 6.04 16.60 -14.12
N PHE A 86 6.64 15.88 -13.19
CA PHE A 86 6.05 15.53 -11.88
C PHE A 86 6.78 16.23 -10.75
N THR A 87 6.06 16.59 -9.69
CA THR A 87 6.71 17.04 -8.45
C THR A 87 7.58 15.92 -7.87
N PRO A 88 8.61 16.23 -7.07
CA PRO A 88 9.44 15.22 -6.44
C PRO A 88 8.63 14.18 -5.65
N ALA A 89 7.55 14.60 -4.95
CA ALA A 89 6.65 13.69 -4.24
C ALA A 89 5.89 12.77 -5.20
N GLN A 90 5.36 13.28 -6.30
CA GLN A 90 4.71 12.48 -7.34
C GLN A 90 5.69 11.48 -7.97
N ALA A 91 6.90 11.94 -8.33
CA ALA A 91 7.94 11.09 -8.91
C ALA A 91 8.33 9.94 -7.97
N PHE A 92 8.39 10.17 -6.65
CA PHE A 92 8.64 9.11 -5.67
C PHE A 92 7.59 8.00 -5.75
N TYR A 93 6.30 8.34 -5.72
CA TYR A 93 5.22 7.34 -5.75
C TYR A 93 5.07 6.67 -7.12
N LEU A 94 5.29 7.39 -8.21
CA LEU A 94 5.30 6.80 -9.55
C LEU A 94 6.45 5.81 -9.72
N ASN A 95 7.63 6.12 -9.17
CA ASN A 95 8.75 5.19 -9.19
C ASN A 95 8.49 3.93 -8.35
N PHE A 96 7.85 4.08 -7.17
CA PHE A 96 7.37 2.93 -6.39
C PHE A 96 6.40 2.07 -7.20
N ALA A 97 5.43 2.68 -7.88
CA ALA A 97 4.48 1.95 -8.73
C ALA A 97 5.18 1.22 -9.89
N ASN A 98 6.18 1.86 -10.48
CA ASN A 98 6.95 1.27 -11.59
C ASN A 98 7.74 0.02 -11.19
N LEU A 99 8.17 -0.10 -9.93
CA LEU A 99 8.83 -1.32 -9.43
C LEU A 99 7.92 -2.56 -9.54
N TRP A 100 6.62 -2.36 -9.46
CA TRP A 100 5.60 -3.42 -9.47
C TRP A 100 4.83 -3.51 -10.79
N ALA A 101 5.22 -2.71 -11.79
CA ALA A 101 4.59 -2.77 -13.10
C ALA A 101 4.81 -4.13 -13.75
N GLN A 102 3.72 -4.89 -13.92
CA GLN A 102 3.74 -6.26 -14.41
C GLN A 102 2.63 -6.47 -15.43
N ASN A 103 2.90 -7.31 -16.42
CA ASN A 103 1.89 -7.82 -17.32
C ASN A 103 1.82 -9.34 -17.15
N ILE A 104 0.80 -9.82 -16.44
CA ILE A 104 0.69 -11.22 -16.01
C ILE A 104 -0.50 -11.85 -16.74
N ARG A 105 -0.31 -13.07 -17.26
CA ARG A 105 -1.39 -13.83 -17.88
C ARG A 105 -2.41 -14.30 -16.83
N PRO A 106 -3.69 -14.48 -17.20
CA PRO A 106 -4.75 -14.86 -16.24
C PRO A 106 -4.46 -16.14 -15.46
N GLU A 107 -3.87 -17.16 -16.11
CA GLU A 107 -3.52 -18.42 -15.46
C GLU A 107 -2.46 -18.23 -14.37
N GLU A 108 -1.48 -17.39 -14.66
CA GLU A 108 -0.41 -17.07 -13.72
C GLU A 108 -0.91 -16.17 -12.58
N MET A 109 -1.80 -15.21 -12.85
CA MET A 109 -2.46 -14.44 -11.79
C MET A 109 -3.17 -15.36 -10.81
N ARG A 110 -3.91 -16.36 -11.31
CA ARG A 110 -4.60 -17.36 -10.47
C ARG A 110 -3.61 -18.18 -9.67
N ARG A 111 -2.54 -18.67 -10.28
CA ARG A 111 -1.51 -19.47 -9.63
C ARG A 111 -0.85 -18.69 -8.48
N LEU A 112 -0.45 -17.44 -8.75
CA LEU A 112 0.19 -16.57 -7.76
C LEU A 112 -0.76 -16.24 -6.61
N THR A 113 -2.01 -15.85 -6.90
CA THR A 113 -2.98 -15.48 -5.86
C THR A 113 -3.25 -16.64 -4.88
N VAL A 114 -3.19 -17.89 -5.35
CA VAL A 114 -3.45 -19.07 -4.50
C VAL A 114 -2.18 -19.57 -3.79
N GLY A 115 -1.02 -19.48 -4.42
CA GLY A 115 0.19 -20.17 -3.99
C GLY A 115 1.37 -19.30 -3.58
N ASP A 116 1.29 -17.97 -3.73
CA ASP A 116 2.38 -17.04 -3.38
C ASP A 116 1.99 -16.21 -2.15
N VAL A 117 2.93 -16.02 -1.24
CA VAL A 117 2.78 -15.18 -0.04
C VAL A 117 2.77 -13.68 -0.35
N HIS A 118 3.03 -13.30 -1.60
CA HIS A 118 3.00 -11.93 -2.08
C HIS A 118 1.69 -11.61 -2.78
N SER A 119 1.12 -10.45 -2.50
CA SER A 119 0.03 -9.91 -3.31
C SER A 119 0.53 -9.58 -4.72
N LEU A 120 -0.36 -9.59 -5.72
CA LEU A 120 0.00 -9.16 -7.08
C LEU A 120 0.51 -7.71 -7.08
N GLY A 121 1.43 -7.40 -7.98
CA GLY A 121 2.08 -6.09 -8.04
C GLY A 121 1.12 -4.91 -8.03
N GLU A 122 0.03 -4.96 -8.81
CA GLU A 122 -1.01 -3.93 -8.79
C GLU A 122 -1.59 -3.71 -7.39
N ASN A 123 -1.82 -4.78 -6.63
CA ASN A 123 -2.41 -4.69 -5.29
C ASN A 123 -1.39 -4.20 -4.26
N ARG A 124 -0.12 -4.61 -4.38
CA ARG A 124 0.99 -4.09 -3.57
C ARG A 124 1.08 -2.57 -3.68
N VAL A 125 0.84 -2.02 -4.86
CA VAL A 125 0.80 -0.57 -5.10
C VAL A 125 -0.51 0.03 -4.61
N ASN A 126 -1.63 -0.36 -5.21
CA ASN A 126 -2.89 0.37 -5.07
C ASN A 126 -3.49 0.26 -3.67
N VAL A 127 -3.45 -0.93 -3.04
CA VAL A 127 -3.98 -1.10 -1.69
C VAL A 127 -3.10 -0.41 -0.66
N SER A 128 -1.77 -0.51 -0.80
CA SER A 128 -0.83 0.16 0.11
C SER A 128 -0.95 1.68 0.04
N LEU A 129 -1.00 2.27 -1.15
CA LEU A 129 -1.09 3.72 -1.34
C LEU A 129 -2.40 4.32 -0.81
N ARG A 130 -3.49 3.56 -0.77
CA ARG A 130 -4.76 4.00 -0.16
C ARG A 130 -4.67 4.19 1.37
N ASN A 131 -3.56 3.82 1.99
CA ASN A 131 -3.28 4.03 3.41
C ASN A 131 -2.22 5.14 3.64
N ILE A 132 -1.87 5.92 2.61
CA ILE A 132 -0.76 6.89 2.65
C ILE A 132 -1.27 8.31 2.41
N ALA A 133 -1.52 9.06 3.48
CA ALA A 133 -2.00 10.44 3.37
C ALA A 133 -1.09 11.38 2.55
N PRO A 134 0.26 11.30 2.62
CA PRO A 134 1.13 12.07 1.73
C PRO A 134 0.96 11.76 0.24
N PHE A 135 0.60 10.53 -0.13
CA PHE A 135 0.23 10.18 -1.50
C PHE A 135 -1.03 10.92 -1.94
N PHE A 136 -2.04 10.98 -1.07
CA PHE A 136 -3.28 11.74 -1.36
C PHE A 136 -2.97 13.21 -1.61
N LYS A 137 -2.11 13.81 -0.79
CA LYS A 137 -1.67 15.21 -0.98
C LYS A 137 -0.97 15.39 -2.32
N ALA A 138 -0.01 14.53 -2.66
CA ALA A 138 0.79 14.66 -3.88
C ALA A 138 -0.05 14.60 -5.16
N PHE A 139 -1.13 13.81 -5.18
CA PHE A 139 -1.99 13.62 -6.35
C PHE A 139 -3.36 14.31 -6.25
N GLY A 140 -3.60 15.08 -5.19
CA GLY A 140 -4.87 15.79 -4.99
C GLY A 140 -6.06 14.84 -4.80
N ILE A 141 -5.83 13.64 -4.23
CA ILE A 141 -6.87 12.62 -4.04
C ILE A 141 -7.81 13.05 -2.92
N LYS A 142 -9.10 12.97 -3.20
CA LYS A 142 -10.18 13.42 -2.32
C LYS A 142 -11.32 12.41 -2.27
N GLN A 143 -12.25 12.63 -1.36
CA GLN A 143 -13.45 11.82 -1.23
C GLN A 143 -14.18 11.68 -2.60
N GLY A 144 -14.51 10.45 -2.96
CA GLY A 144 -15.11 10.07 -4.22
C GLY A 144 -14.13 9.52 -5.27
N ASP A 145 -12.83 9.73 -5.11
CA ASP A 145 -11.82 9.14 -5.98
C ASP A 145 -11.61 7.65 -5.64
N LYS A 146 -11.33 6.81 -6.64
CA LYS A 146 -11.13 5.36 -6.44
C LYS A 146 -10.00 5.01 -5.48
N MET A 147 -8.98 5.86 -5.41
CA MET A 147 -7.83 5.67 -4.55
C MET A 147 -8.03 6.26 -3.15
N TRP A 148 -9.12 7.00 -2.93
CA TRP A 148 -9.38 7.60 -1.65
C TRP A 148 -9.83 6.57 -0.60
N ARG A 149 -9.39 6.78 0.64
CA ARG A 149 -9.83 6.03 1.83
C ARG A 149 -9.90 7.00 3.00
N PRO A 150 -10.99 7.00 3.79
CA PRO A 150 -11.12 7.87 4.95
C PRO A 150 -10.03 7.58 6.00
N ALA A 151 -9.62 8.58 6.75
CA ALA A 151 -8.47 8.47 7.67
C ALA A 151 -8.68 7.39 8.75
N GLU A 152 -9.90 7.20 9.21
CA GLU A 152 -10.29 6.19 10.20
C GLU A 152 -10.20 4.75 9.70
N GLU A 153 -10.21 4.56 8.37
CA GLU A 153 -10.05 3.26 7.73
C GLU A 153 -8.61 3.01 7.24
N GLN A 154 -7.75 4.03 7.30
CA GLN A 154 -6.35 3.87 6.94
C GLN A 154 -5.63 3.07 8.01
N VAL A 155 -4.89 2.06 7.59
CA VAL A 155 -4.07 1.25 8.48
C VAL A 155 -2.66 1.82 8.54
N ILE A 156 -2.20 2.13 9.75
CA ILE A 156 -0.86 2.66 10.03
C ILE A 156 -0.25 1.79 11.11
N ILE A 157 0.67 0.90 10.72
CA ILE A 157 1.36 0.00 11.67
C ILE A 157 2.67 0.62 12.14
N TRP A 158 3.35 1.39 11.28
CA TRP A 158 4.65 2.03 11.53
C TRP A 158 4.57 3.55 11.43
#